data_dad9bad7fe55c828561f69d9fa39868a
#
_entry.id   dad9bad7fe55c828561f69d9fa39868a
#
_cell.length_a   1.000
_cell.length_b   1.000
_cell.length_c   1.000
_cell.angle_alpha   90.00
_cell.angle_beta   90.00
_cell.angle_gamma   90.00
#
_symmetry.space_group_name_H-M   'P 1'
#
loop_
_entity.id
_entity.type
_entity.pdbx_description
1 polymer ?
#
loop_
_entity_poly.entity_id
_entity_poly.type
_entity_poly.pdbx_seq_one_letter_code
_entity_poly.pdbx_strand_id
1 'polypeptide(L)'
;ERASGSEMDEQRKQNIAYQYLCHLEEARVWMEACLKEELPETTNMEEALRCGVHLAKLGNFFSPKMVPARKIFDKDCKHYTSKGLHFRHTDNINYFFKACDEVGLPQVFYPETTDIYDKKNMPKLIYCIHALSLFLFKLGLAPQIQDLYGKAEFTEEQISAMRKELEKYGLQMPAFSKIGGILESELPVDEAALHAAVIAINEAIDHQDIAGTMEALQNPNAHLVDLDRDNSDEYQVALYDAKSTKSAQAQVKSPGSKGEEDIYDRLLTQAEIQGNVNKVNDSEAVFSINKALADEDQDALRKGLMNKSSRLKEVDTNHMHWYMQALLEQRNFKLEASGNGDLTHSEIQTVVAAANTQAEAYQQSKYLQIYHFNKI
;
A
#
# COMPACT_ATOMS: atom_id res chain seq x y z
N GLU A 1 -20.87 -31.42 31.70
CA GLU A 1 -21.84 -31.98 30.72
C GLU A 1 -21.22 -31.89 29.33
N ARG A 2 -21.27 -32.98 28.56
CA ARG A 2 -20.83 -32.95 27.17
C ARG A 2 -21.99 -32.39 26.35
N ALA A 3 -21.69 -31.33 25.53
CA ALA A 3 -22.64 -30.77 24.59
C ALA A 3 -23.17 -31.84 23.66
N SER A 4 -24.50 -31.81 23.35
CA SER A 4 -25.10 -32.72 22.37
C SER A 4 -24.58 -32.44 20.96
N GLY A 5 -24.63 -33.41 20.05
CA GLY A 5 -24.20 -33.24 18.67
C GLY A 5 -24.92 -32.07 17.96
N SER A 6 -26.19 -31.81 18.29
CA SER A 6 -26.95 -30.67 17.74
C SER A 6 -26.49 -29.31 18.30
N GLU A 7 -26.10 -29.23 19.56
CA GLU A 7 -25.55 -28.01 20.15
C GLU A 7 -24.17 -27.67 19.56
N MET A 8 -23.32 -28.68 19.31
CA MET A 8 -22.05 -28.49 18.65
C MET A 8 -22.19 -28.00 17.19
N ASP A 9 -23.17 -28.55 16.46
CA ASP A 9 -23.45 -28.10 15.10
C ASP A 9 -23.99 -26.68 15.07
N GLU A 10 -24.84 -26.31 16.01
CA GLU A 10 -25.36 -24.95 16.13
C GLU A 10 -24.27 -23.94 16.45
N GLN A 11 -23.39 -24.27 17.38
CA GLN A 11 -22.26 -23.45 17.76
C GLN A 11 -21.26 -23.27 16.59
N ARG A 12 -21.04 -24.33 15.81
CA ARG A 12 -20.22 -24.28 14.60
C ARG A 12 -20.80 -23.33 13.55
N LYS A 13 -22.11 -23.40 13.29
CA LYS A 13 -22.80 -22.51 12.35
C LYS A 13 -22.74 -21.04 12.80
N GLN A 14 -22.90 -20.76 14.09
CA GLN A 14 -22.75 -19.42 14.65
C GLN A 14 -21.32 -18.89 14.51
N ASN A 15 -20.34 -19.74 14.73
CA ASN A 15 -18.95 -19.35 14.56
C ASN A 15 -18.61 -19.02 13.09
N ILE A 16 -19.11 -19.80 12.14
CA ILE A 16 -18.98 -19.51 10.70
C ILE A 16 -19.63 -18.17 10.36
N ALA A 17 -20.82 -17.89 10.89
CA ALA A 17 -21.50 -16.62 10.67
C ALA A 17 -20.72 -15.42 11.25
N TYR A 18 -20.16 -15.57 12.44
CA TYR A 18 -19.29 -14.56 13.05
C TYR A 18 -18.03 -14.33 12.22
N GLN A 19 -17.36 -15.39 11.76
CA GLN A 19 -16.19 -15.28 10.88
C GLN A 19 -16.52 -14.54 9.59
N TYR A 20 -17.65 -14.85 8.97
CA TYR A 20 -18.06 -14.18 7.75
C TYR A 20 -18.40 -12.70 7.97
N LEU A 21 -19.05 -12.34 9.09
CA LEU A 21 -19.25 -10.95 9.47
C LEU A 21 -17.91 -10.20 9.66
N CYS A 22 -16.91 -10.86 10.24
CA CYS A 22 -15.56 -10.29 10.30
C CYS A 22 -14.98 -10.04 8.90
N HIS A 23 -15.11 -10.99 7.97
CA HIS A 23 -14.64 -10.80 6.60
C HIS A 23 -15.39 -9.70 5.84
N LEU A 24 -16.69 -9.55 6.09
CA LEU A 24 -17.47 -8.41 5.57
C LEU A 24 -16.96 -7.07 6.12
N GLU A 25 -16.69 -6.99 7.42
CA GLU A 25 -16.16 -5.79 8.05
C GLU A 25 -14.75 -5.44 7.57
N GLU A 26 -13.89 -6.44 7.45
CA GLU A 26 -12.55 -6.30 6.87
C GLU A 26 -12.60 -5.73 5.45
N ALA A 27 -13.48 -6.28 4.60
CA ALA A 27 -13.69 -5.80 3.24
C ALA A 27 -14.24 -4.37 3.24
N ARG A 28 -15.21 -4.04 4.12
CA ARG A 28 -15.81 -2.71 4.25
C ARG A 28 -14.75 -1.67 4.60
N VAL A 29 -13.99 -1.89 5.68
CA VAL A 29 -12.94 -0.97 6.15
C VAL A 29 -11.85 -0.79 5.09
N TRP A 30 -11.45 -1.89 4.43
CA TRP A 30 -10.46 -1.81 3.36
C TRP A 30 -10.96 -1.01 2.15
N MET A 31 -12.20 -1.24 1.72
CA MET A 31 -12.80 -0.48 0.62
C MET A 31 -12.95 1.01 0.97
N GLU A 32 -13.34 1.35 2.20
CA GLU A 32 -13.40 2.74 2.67
C GLU A 32 -12.02 3.41 2.62
N ALA A 33 -10.98 2.69 3.01
CA ALA A 33 -9.59 3.18 2.92
C ALA A 33 -9.15 3.45 1.48
N CYS A 34 -9.59 2.62 0.51
CA CYS A 34 -9.31 2.80 -0.92
C CYS A 34 -10.13 3.93 -1.53
N LEU A 35 -11.43 3.98 -1.25
CA LEU A 35 -12.39 4.89 -1.89
C LEU A 35 -12.43 6.27 -1.25
N LYS A 36 -11.99 6.40 0.00
CA LYS A 36 -12.09 7.63 0.81
C LYS A 36 -13.54 8.10 0.98
N GLU A 37 -14.47 7.16 1.07
CA GLU A 37 -15.88 7.40 1.34
C GLU A 37 -16.41 6.36 2.34
N GLU A 38 -17.41 6.74 3.12
CA GLU A 38 -18.10 5.82 4.03
C GLU A 38 -18.97 4.84 3.26
N LEU A 39 -18.92 3.58 3.65
CA LEU A 39 -19.77 2.52 3.13
C LEU A 39 -20.85 2.16 4.15
N PRO A 40 -21.97 1.55 3.71
CA PRO A 40 -23.00 1.07 4.62
C PRO A 40 -22.45 0.14 5.69
N GLU A 41 -23.15 0.03 6.81
CA GLU A 41 -22.79 -0.87 7.91
C GLU A 41 -22.61 -2.31 7.43
N THR A 42 -21.80 -3.08 8.12
CA THR A 42 -21.41 -4.46 7.79
C THR A 42 -22.59 -5.36 7.44
N THR A 43 -23.66 -5.27 8.20
CA THR A 43 -24.89 -6.07 7.98
C THR A 43 -25.64 -5.69 6.70
N ASN A 44 -25.39 -4.50 6.15
CA ASN A 44 -26.00 -3.98 4.93
C ASN A 44 -25.07 -4.07 3.72
N MET A 45 -23.80 -4.50 3.91
CA MET A 45 -22.79 -4.51 2.85
C MET A 45 -23.20 -5.40 1.67
N GLU A 46 -23.69 -6.59 1.90
CA GLU A 46 -24.11 -7.48 0.82
C GLU A 46 -25.16 -6.82 -0.08
N GLU A 47 -26.17 -6.17 0.53
CA GLU A 47 -27.22 -5.49 -0.23
C GLU A 47 -26.65 -4.27 -0.98
N ALA A 48 -25.79 -3.49 -0.34
CA ALA A 48 -25.15 -2.31 -0.95
C ALA A 48 -24.26 -2.65 -2.15
N LEU A 49 -23.64 -3.82 -2.17
CA LEU A 49 -22.75 -4.24 -3.26
C LEU A 49 -23.52 -4.73 -4.51
N ARG A 50 -24.79 -5.05 -4.42
CA ARG A 50 -25.60 -5.61 -5.53
C ARG A 50 -25.68 -4.70 -6.75
N CYS A 51 -25.72 -3.37 -6.54
CA CYS A 51 -25.77 -2.41 -7.64
C CYS A 51 -24.41 -2.22 -8.35
N GLY A 52 -23.35 -2.83 -7.83
CA GLY A 52 -22.00 -2.77 -8.40
C GLY A 52 -21.35 -1.37 -8.37
N VAL A 53 -22.00 -0.35 -7.81
CA VAL A 53 -21.46 1.04 -7.80
C VAL A 53 -20.15 1.11 -7.04
N HIS A 54 -20.13 0.58 -5.80
CA HIS A 54 -18.92 0.56 -4.98
C HIS A 54 -17.82 -0.32 -5.59
N LEU A 55 -18.20 -1.41 -6.28
CA LEU A 55 -17.26 -2.27 -7.01
C LEU A 55 -16.65 -1.54 -8.22
N ALA A 56 -17.47 -0.81 -9.00
CA ALA A 56 -16.97 -0.02 -10.11
C ALA A 56 -16.08 1.16 -9.64
N LYS A 57 -16.42 1.79 -8.52
CA LYS A 57 -15.56 2.80 -7.89
C LYS A 57 -14.23 2.20 -7.44
N LEU A 58 -14.25 0.99 -6.87
CA LEU A 58 -13.04 0.26 -6.53
C LEU A 58 -12.21 -0.04 -7.77
N GLY A 59 -12.83 -0.50 -8.86
CA GLY A 59 -12.18 -0.67 -10.15
C GLY A 59 -11.56 0.62 -10.69
N ASN A 60 -12.25 1.76 -10.55
CA ASN A 60 -11.70 3.07 -10.90
C ASN A 60 -10.48 3.45 -10.05
N PHE A 61 -10.46 3.07 -8.76
CA PHE A 61 -9.36 3.37 -7.85
C PHE A 61 -8.05 2.75 -8.34
N PHE A 62 -8.03 1.46 -8.66
CA PHE A 62 -6.79 0.77 -9.05
C PHE A 62 -6.56 0.66 -10.56
N SER A 63 -7.59 0.83 -11.38
CA SER A 63 -7.51 0.80 -12.85
C SER A 63 -8.40 1.88 -13.51
N PRO A 64 -8.06 3.18 -13.33
CA PRO A 64 -8.90 4.30 -13.80
C PRO A 64 -9.01 4.37 -15.33
N LYS A 65 -8.06 3.83 -16.07
CA LYS A 65 -8.11 3.75 -17.54
C LYS A 65 -9.18 2.78 -18.00
N MET A 66 -9.30 1.63 -17.34
CA MET A 66 -10.29 0.60 -17.66
C MET A 66 -11.68 1.00 -17.19
N VAL A 67 -11.80 1.61 -16.02
CA VAL A 67 -13.06 2.06 -15.42
C VAL A 67 -13.05 3.57 -15.21
N PRO A 68 -13.29 4.38 -16.26
CA PRO A 68 -13.41 5.81 -16.08
C PRO A 68 -14.63 6.15 -15.21
N ALA A 69 -14.47 7.05 -14.24
CA ALA A 69 -15.52 7.40 -13.27
C ALA A 69 -16.85 7.86 -13.93
N ARG A 70 -16.78 8.49 -15.13
CA ARG A 70 -17.95 8.92 -15.90
C ARG A 70 -18.82 7.79 -16.47
N LYS A 71 -18.27 6.56 -16.52
CA LYS A 71 -19.00 5.38 -17.03
C LYS A 71 -19.76 4.64 -15.97
N ILE A 72 -19.52 4.93 -14.68
CA ILE A 72 -20.21 4.28 -13.57
C ILE A 72 -21.67 4.72 -13.58
N PHE A 73 -22.56 3.75 -13.76
CA PHE A 73 -24.00 4.00 -13.73
C PHE A 73 -24.47 4.20 -12.29
N ASP A 74 -25.36 5.17 -12.08
CA ASP A 74 -25.94 5.48 -10.76
C ASP A 74 -24.90 5.74 -9.66
N LYS A 75 -23.86 6.50 -9.99
CA LYS A 75 -22.68 6.72 -9.13
C LYS A 75 -23.01 7.11 -7.69
N ASP A 76 -24.11 7.84 -7.48
CA ASP A 76 -24.57 8.30 -6.17
C ASP A 76 -25.60 7.33 -5.52
N CYS A 77 -25.81 6.15 -6.10
CA CYS A 77 -26.79 5.14 -5.65
C CYS A 77 -28.25 5.65 -5.52
N LYS A 78 -28.59 6.81 -6.11
CA LYS A 78 -29.92 7.41 -5.99
C LYS A 78 -31.02 6.57 -6.65
N HIS A 79 -30.74 6.03 -7.83
CA HIS A 79 -31.68 5.14 -8.51
C HIS A 79 -31.87 3.85 -7.71
N TYR A 80 -30.76 3.26 -7.27
CA TYR A 80 -30.81 2.00 -6.47
C TYR A 80 -31.60 2.18 -5.19
N THR A 81 -31.35 3.26 -4.45
CA THR A 81 -32.03 3.56 -3.17
C THR A 81 -33.53 3.82 -3.39
N SER A 82 -33.92 4.49 -4.50
CA SER A 82 -35.32 4.91 -4.71
C SER A 82 -36.17 3.91 -5.48
N LYS A 83 -35.57 3.15 -6.41
CA LYS A 83 -36.27 2.30 -7.38
C LYS A 83 -35.77 0.84 -7.40
N GLY A 84 -34.69 0.53 -6.65
CA GLY A 84 -34.06 -0.78 -6.65
C GLY A 84 -33.13 -1.01 -7.85
N LEU A 85 -32.81 -2.27 -8.09
CA LEU A 85 -31.90 -2.68 -9.13
C LEU A 85 -32.43 -2.34 -10.55
N HIS A 86 -31.50 -1.91 -11.39
CA HIS A 86 -31.72 -1.70 -12.81
C HIS A 86 -30.72 -2.56 -13.60
N PHE A 87 -31.06 -3.04 -14.80
CA PHE A 87 -30.17 -3.91 -15.58
C PHE A 87 -28.78 -3.30 -15.82
N ARG A 88 -28.68 -1.95 -15.95
CA ARG A 88 -27.40 -1.26 -16.11
C ARG A 88 -26.47 -1.36 -14.88
N HIS A 89 -26.98 -1.75 -13.72
CA HIS A 89 -26.12 -2.04 -12.58
C HIS A 89 -25.18 -3.23 -12.84
N THR A 90 -25.56 -4.14 -13.75
CA THR A 90 -24.66 -5.22 -14.19
C THR A 90 -23.42 -4.69 -14.93
N ASP A 91 -23.53 -3.52 -15.61
CA ASP A 91 -22.40 -2.88 -16.27
C ASP A 91 -21.32 -2.49 -15.22
N ASN A 92 -21.74 -2.01 -14.04
CA ASN A 92 -20.84 -1.67 -12.96
C ASN A 92 -20.05 -2.88 -12.46
N ILE A 93 -20.75 -4.02 -12.30
CA ILE A 93 -20.13 -5.28 -11.90
C ILE A 93 -19.12 -5.74 -12.96
N ASN A 94 -19.50 -5.66 -14.23
CA ASN A 94 -18.61 -6.03 -15.34
C ASN A 94 -17.39 -5.09 -15.44
N TYR A 95 -17.52 -3.80 -15.11
CA TYR A 95 -16.37 -2.89 -15.01
C TYR A 95 -15.41 -3.31 -13.91
N PHE A 96 -15.92 -3.74 -12.76
CA PHE A 96 -15.08 -4.27 -11.69
C PHE A 96 -14.29 -5.49 -12.16
N PHE A 97 -14.92 -6.45 -12.84
CA PHE A 97 -14.22 -7.63 -13.36
C PHE A 97 -13.16 -7.27 -14.40
N LYS A 98 -13.46 -6.32 -15.30
CA LYS A 98 -12.48 -5.83 -16.28
C LYS A 98 -11.28 -5.16 -15.61
N ALA A 99 -11.49 -4.44 -14.52
CA ALA A 99 -10.40 -3.86 -13.75
C ALA A 99 -9.55 -4.94 -13.06
N CYS A 100 -10.18 -5.97 -12.51
CA CYS A 100 -9.48 -7.12 -11.93
C CYS A 100 -8.66 -7.89 -12.97
N ASP A 101 -9.19 -8.06 -14.18
CA ASP A 101 -8.50 -8.70 -15.29
C ASP A 101 -7.30 -7.88 -15.77
N GLU A 102 -7.45 -6.55 -15.87
CA GLU A 102 -6.37 -5.64 -16.26
C GLU A 102 -5.16 -5.68 -15.31
N VAL A 103 -5.38 -5.82 -14.00
CA VAL A 103 -4.29 -5.94 -13.04
C VAL A 103 -3.75 -7.37 -12.91
N GLY A 104 -4.41 -8.35 -13.54
CA GLY A 104 -3.98 -9.74 -13.58
C GLY A 104 -4.43 -10.59 -12.37
N LEU A 105 -5.51 -10.19 -11.67
CA LEU A 105 -6.07 -11.04 -10.61
C LEU A 105 -6.52 -12.39 -11.20
N PRO A 106 -6.10 -13.55 -10.66
CA PRO A 106 -6.50 -14.85 -11.18
C PRO A 106 -8.01 -15.06 -11.20
N GLN A 107 -8.53 -15.57 -12.31
CA GLN A 107 -9.99 -15.75 -12.52
C GLN A 107 -10.64 -16.75 -11.57
N VAL A 108 -9.86 -17.61 -10.91
CA VAL A 108 -10.37 -18.54 -9.88
C VAL A 108 -11.07 -17.84 -8.73
N PHE A 109 -10.73 -16.57 -8.47
CA PHE A 109 -11.35 -15.75 -7.43
C PHE A 109 -12.65 -15.07 -7.86
N TYR A 110 -12.95 -15.02 -9.17
CA TYR A 110 -14.08 -14.23 -9.66
C TYR A 110 -15.42 -14.91 -9.33
N PRO A 111 -16.36 -14.14 -8.75
CA PRO A 111 -17.75 -14.55 -8.73
C PRO A 111 -18.40 -14.34 -10.12
N GLU A 112 -19.56 -14.89 -10.32
CA GLU A 112 -20.40 -14.58 -11.47
C GLU A 112 -21.19 -13.28 -11.21
N THR A 113 -21.60 -12.59 -12.29
CA THR A 113 -22.44 -11.38 -12.18
C THR A 113 -23.73 -11.67 -11.40
N THR A 114 -24.32 -12.86 -11.57
CA THR A 114 -25.53 -13.28 -10.86
C THR A 114 -25.30 -13.56 -9.38
N ASP A 115 -24.07 -13.95 -8.99
CA ASP A 115 -23.71 -14.13 -7.57
C ASP A 115 -23.89 -12.81 -6.81
N ILE A 116 -23.64 -11.68 -7.49
CA ILE A 116 -23.70 -10.33 -6.93
C ILE A 116 -25.09 -9.71 -7.16
N TYR A 117 -25.49 -9.54 -8.40
CA TYR A 117 -26.73 -8.86 -8.78
C TYR A 117 -27.97 -9.54 -8.19
N ASP A 118 -28.06 -10.85 -8.32
CA ASP A 118 -29.18 -11.66 -7.79
C ASP A 118 -28.92 -12.13 -6.35
N LYS A 119 -27.79 -11.79 -5.76
CA LYS A 119 -27.40 -12.20 -4.41
C LYS A 119 -27.36 -13.73 -4.23
N LYS A 120 -26.89 -14.45 -5.25
CA LYS A 120 -26.83 -15.93 -5.21
C LYS A 120 -25.65 -16.46 -4.39
N ASN A 121 -24.52 -15.73 -4.37
CA ASN A 121 -23.33 -16.15 -3.64
C ASN A 121 -22.45 -14.95 -3.26
N MET A 122 -22.93 -14.12 -2.33
CA MET A 122 -22.16 -12.97 -1.83
C MET A 122 -20.86 -13.36 -1.12
N PRO A 123 -20.76 -14.48 -0.39
CA PRO A 123 -19.49 -14.94 0.17
C PRO A 123 -18.37 -15.07 -0.88
N LYS A 124 -18.69 -15.48 -2.11
CA LYS A 124 -17.70 -15.55 -3.18
C LYS A 124 -17.22 -14.16 -3.63
N LEU A 125 -18.10 -13.15 -3.63
CA LEU A 125 -17.69 -11.76 -3.87
C LEU A 125 -16.74 -11.26 -2.77
N ILE A 126 -17.07 -11.48 -1.51
CA ILE A 126 -16.24 -11.05 -0.39
C ILE A 126 -14.88 -11.76 -0.43
N TYR A 127 -14.87 -13.03 -0.78
CA TYR A 127 -13.65 -13.79 -1.04
C TYR A 127 -12.82 -13.19 -2.17
N CYS A 128 -13.45 -12.78 -3.28
CA CYS A 128 -12.78 -12.07 -4.37
C CYS A 128 -12.18 -10.73 -3.92
N ILE A 129 -12.90 -9.95 -3.10
CA ILE A 129 -12.41 -8.67 -2.57
C ILE A 129 -11.19 -8.90 -1.67
N HIS A 130 -11.20 -9.93 -0.82
CA HIS A 130 -10.04 -10.30 0.00
C HIS A 130 -8.84 -10.69 -0.86
N ALA A 131 -9.05 -11.52 -1.89
CA ALA A 131 -7.99 -11.89 -2.83
C ALA A 131 -7.43 -10.68 -3.56
N LEU A 132 -8.30 -9.78 -4.04
CA LEU A 132 -7.92 -8.53 -4.68
C LEU A 132 -7.12 -7.63 -3.73
N SER A 133 -7.53 -7.52 -2.47
CA SER A 133 -6.83 -6.69 -1.48
C SER A 133 -5.39 -7.15 -1.25
N LEU A 134 -5.18 -8.45 -1.10
CA LEU A 134 -3.85 -9.04 -0.97
C LEU A 134 -3.02 -8.86 -2.23
N PHE A 135 -3.62 -9.07 -3.39
CA PHE A 135 -2.97 -8.93 -4.69
C PHE A 135 -2.54 -7.48 -4.96
N LEU A 136 -3.42 -6.51 -4.75
CA LEU A 136 -3.12 -5.08 -4.92
C LEU A 136 -2.09 -4.58 -3.90
N PHE A 137 -2.12 -5.10 -2.67
CA PHE A 137 -1.11 -4.77 -1.66
C PHE A 137 0.28 -5.25 -2.10
N LYS A 138 0.40 -6.48 -2.63
CA LYS A 138 1.65 -6.99 -3.21
C LYS A 138 2.17 -6.11 -4.35
N LEU A 139 1.28 -5.57 -5.18
CA LEU A 139 1.62 -4.64 -6.26
C LEU A 139 1.91 -3.20 -5.76
N GLY A 140 1.74 -2.91 -4.48
CA GLY A 140 1.89 -1.56 -3.92
C GLY A 140 0.78 -0.58 -4.33
N LEU A 141 -0.36 -1.08 -4.80
CA LEU A 141 -1.48 -0.28 -5.33
C LEU A 141 -2.57 0.02 -4.30
N ALA A 142 -2.61 -0.71 -3.19
CA ALA A 142 -3.63 -0.55 -2.15
C ALA A 142 -3.05 -0.81 -0.75
N PRO A 143 -3.68 -0.29 0.33
CA PRO A 143 -3.29 -0.61 1.69
C PRO A 143 -3.56 -2.08 2.02
N GLN A 144 -2.87 -2.59 3.04
CA GLN A 144 -3.11 -3.92 3.56
C GLN A 144 -4.50 -4.01 4.20
N ILE A 145 -5.23 -5.10 3.93
CA ILE A 145 -6.47 -5.42 4.62
C ILE A 145 -6.15 -5.80 6.07
N GLN A 146 -7.01 -5.38 7.00
CA GLN A 146 -6.84 -5.67 8.42
C GLN A 146 -7.55 -6.98 8.77
N ASP A 147 -6.95 -7.77 9.66
CA ASP A 147 -7.60 -8.90 10.30
C ASP A 147 -8.37 -8.41 11.55
N LEU A 148 -9.70 -8.54 11.49
CA LEU A 148 -10.61 -8.13 12.54
C LEU A 148 -11.23 -9.30 13.31
N TYR A 149 -10.81 -10.53 13.02
CA TYR A 149 -11.26 -11.71 13.76
C TYR A 149 -10.94 -11.57 15.27
N GLY A 150 -11.95 -11.78 16.11
CA GLY A 150 -11.82 -11.62 17.56
C GLY A 150 -11.74 -10.16 18.06
N LYS A 151 -11.86 -9.17 17.16
CA LYS A 151 -11.83 -7.72 17.48
C LYS A 151 -13.13 -7.03 17.12
N ALA A 152 -13.75 -7.45 16.01
CA ALA A 152 -15.05 -6.95 15.61
C ALA A 152 -16.13 -7.54 16.54
N GLU A 153 -16.98 -6.65 17.07
CA GLU A 153 -18.08 -7.03 17.95
C GLU A 153 -19.39 -6.99 17.18
N PHE A 154 -20.13 -8.11 17.24
CA PHE A 154 -21.46 -8.23 16.66
C PHE A 154 -22.43 -8.75 17.70
N THR A 155 -23.67 -8.28 17.66
CA THR A 155 -24.72 -8.78 18.57
C THR A 155 -25.14 -10.21 18.20
N GLU A 156 -25.72 -10.92 19.13
CA GLU A 156 -26.26 -12.27 18.89
C GLU A 156 -27.32 -12.26 17.78
N GLU A 157 -28.11 -11.18 17.70
CA GLU A 157 -29.12 -11.00 16.66
C GLU A 157 -28.46 -10.88 15.26
N GLN A 158 -27.37 -10.09 15.17
CA GLN A 158 -26.63 -9.92 13.92
C GLN A 158 -25.98 -11.25 13.45
N ILE A 159 -25.37 -11.99 14.38
CA ILE A 159 -24.77 -13.32 14.08
C ILE A 159 -25.85 -14.29 13.68
N SER A 160 -26.99 -14.33 14.38
CA SER A 160 -28.12 -15.22 14.06
C SER A 160 -28.78 -14.88 12.71
N ALA A 161 -28.90 -13.58 12.38
CA ALA A 161 -29.40 -13.12 11.10
C ALA A 161 -28.47 -13.54 9.96
N MET A 162 -27.15 -13.35 10.13
CA MET A 162 -26.15 -13.76 9.16
C MET A 162 -26.11 -15.28 8.97
N ARG A 163 -26.25 -16.05 10.03
CA ARG A 163 -26.36 -17.51 9.95
C ARG A 163 -27.52 -17.93 9.04
N LYS A 164 -28.70 -17.33 9.23
CA LYS A 164 -29.87 -17.61 8.38
C LYS A 164 -29.64 -17.20 6.93
N GLU A 165 -28.91 -16.11 6.71
CA GLU A 165 -28.58 -15.65 5.37
C GLU A 165 -27.60 -16.63 4.68
N LEU A 166 -26.59 -17.11 5.39
CA LEU A 166 -25.64 -18.11 4.88
C LEU A 166 -26.31 -19.46 4.58
N GLU A 167 -27.30 -19.86 5.38
CA GLU A 167 -28.09 -21.08 5.11
C GLU A 167 -28.87 -20.98 3.79
N LYS A 168 -29.33 -19.79 3.38
CA LYS A 168 -30.01 -19.58 2.09
C LYS A 168 -29.08 -19.79 0.88
N TYR A 169 -27.81 -19.51 1.01
CA TYR A 169 -26.85 -19.74 -0.06
C TYR A 169 -26.62 -21.23 -0.31
N GLY A 170 -26.84 -22.10 0.70
CA GLY A 170 -26.68 -23.54 0.59
C GLY A 170 -25.28 -24.00 0.18
N LEU A 171 -24.29 -23.14 0.31
CA LEU A 171 -22.95 -23.30 -0.20
C LEU A 171 -21.95 -23.46 0.93
N GLN A 172 -20.84 -24.12 0.63
CA GLN A 172 -19.71 -24.17 1.53
C GLN A 172 -18.99 -22.82 1.50
N MET A 173 -18.67 -22.27 2.69
CA MET A 173 -17.92 -21.03 2.83
C MET A 173 -16.55 -21.15 2.15
N PRO A 174 -16.13 -20.17 1.32
CA PRO A 174 -14.80 -20.14 0.77
C PRO A 174 -13.72 -20.13 1.87
N ALA A 175 -12.61 -20.81 1.62
CA ALA A 175 -11.50 -20.84 2.57
C ALA A 175 -10.61 -19.60 2.43
N PHE A 176 -10.93 -18.53 3.15
CA PHE A 176 -10.20 -17.25 3.12
C PHE A 176 -8.72 -17.42 3.48
N SER A 177 -8.40 -18.33 4.40
CA SER A 177 -7.00 -18.64 4.78
C SER A 177 -6.14 -19.20 3.65
N LYS A 178 -6.76 -19.72 2.58
CA LYS A 178 -6.04 -20.30 1.44
C LYS A 178 -5.77 -19.32 0.30
N ILE A 179 -6.26 -18.09 0.40
CA ILE A 179 -6.13 -17.09 -0.68
C ILE A 179 -4.67 -16.87 -1.05
N GLY A 180 -3.79 -16.69 -0.05
CA GLY A 180 -2.36 -16.48 -0.28
C GLY A 180 -1.72 -17.61 -1.09
N GLY A 181 -1.94 -18.87 -0.69
CA GLY A 181 -1.39 -20.02 -1.41
C GLY A 181 -1.96 -20.21 -2.81
N ILE A 182 -3.23 -19.88 -3.04
CA ILE A 182 -3.83 -19.91 -4.39
C ILE A 182 -3.23 -18.81 -5.26
N LEU A 183 -3.07 -17.57 -4.75
CA LEU A 183 -2.42 -16.50 -5.47
C LEU A 183 -1.01 -16.88 -5.90
N GLU A 184 -0.26 -17.56 -5.04
CA GLU A 184 1.09 -18.05 -5.37
C GLU A 184 1.10 -19.09 -6.49
N SER A 185 0.12 -20.01 -6.48
CA SER A 185 0.06 -21.10 -7.47
C SER A 185 -0.45 -20.67 -8.84
N GLU A 186 -1.23 -19.59 -8.92
CA GLU A 186 -1.87 -19.06 -10.14
C GLU A 186 -1.10 -17.91 -10.78
N LEU A 187 -0.02 -17.42 -10.13
CA LEU A 187 0.79 -16.31 -10.66
C LEU A 187 1.51 -16.72 -11.96
N PRO A 188 1.64 -15.81 -12.95
CA PRO A 188 2.55 -15.97 -14.07
C PRO A 188 3.98 -16.29 -13.60
N VAL A 189 4.79 -16.92 -14.48
CA VAL A 189 6.18 -17.31 -14.14
C VAL A 189 7.00 -16.13 -13.61
N ASP A 190 6.82 -14.94 -14.18
CA ASP A 190 7.53 -13.73 -13.75
C ASP A 190 7.10 -13.29 -12.34
N GLU A 191 5.84 -13.43 -12.01
CA GLU A 191 5.32 -13.10 -10.66
C GLU A 191 5.71 -14.16 -9.64
N ALA A 192 5.78 -15.44 -10.03
CA ALA A 192 6.31 -16.49 -9.18
C ALA A 192 7.81 -16.26 -8.87
N ALA A 193 8.58 -15.78 -9.85
CA ALA A 193 9.97 -15.39 -9.66
C ALA A 193 10.13 -14.18 -8.72
N LEU A 194 9.27 -13.15 -8.86
CA LEU A 194 9.20 -12.02 -7.94
C LEU A 194 8.90 -12.49 -6.52
N HIS A 195 7.90 -13.36 -6.37
CA HIS A 195 7.49 -13.88 -5.08
C HIS A 195 8.62 -14.67 -4.39
N ALA A 196 9.28 -15.57 -5.12
CA ALA A 196 10.44 -16.31 -4.64
C ALA A 196 11.59 -15.36 -4.21
N ALA A 197 11.83 -14.30 -4.98
CA ALA A 197 12.84 -13.29 -4.65
C ALA A 197 12.49 -12.54 -3.35
N VAL A 198 11.21 -12.16 -3.15
CA VAL A 198 10.75 -11.49 -1.93
C VAL A 198 10.87 -12.41 -0.70
N ILE A 199 10.56 -13.70 -0.83
CA ILE A 199 10.77 -14.67 0.24
C ILE A 199 12.25 -14.78 0.59
N ALA A 200 13.12 -14.92 -0.42
CA ALA A 200 14.56 -15.00 -0.22
C ALA A 200 15.13 -13.76 0.50
N ILE A 201 14.64 -12.56 0.18
CA ILE A 201 14.99 -11.32 0.90
C ILE A 201 14.58 -11.42 2.36
N ASN A 202 13.34 -11.84 2.65
CA ASN A 202 12.85 -12.00 4.02
C ASN A 202 13.65 -13.03 4.83
N GLU A 203 14.08 -14.12 4.22
CA GLU A 203 14.94 -15.13 4.85
C GLU A 203 16.34 -14.57 5.13
N ALA A 204 16.94 -13.85 4.17
CA ALA A 204 18.24 -13.22 4.36
C ALA A 204 18.23 -12.18 5.50
N ILE A 205 17.15 -11.38 5.61
CA ILE A 205 16.98 -10.41 6.70
C ILE A 205 17.03 -11.13 8.07
N ASP A 206 16.37 -12.28 8.22
CA ASP A 206 16.33 -13.03 9.46
C ASP A 206 17.69 -13.58 9.87
N HIS A 207 18.51 -13.95 8.91
CA HIS A 207 19.88 -14.41 9.16
C HIS A 207 20.84 -13.29 9.59
N GLN A 208 20.44 -12.04 9.47
CA GLN A 208 21.25 -10.86 9.78
C GLN A 208 22.62 -10.86 9.07
N ASP A 209 22.69 -11.50 7.92
CA ASP A 209 23.87 -11.49 7.05
C ASP A 209 23.76 -10.33 6.05
N ILE A 210 24.50 -9.26 6.31
CA ILE A 210 24.49 -8.05 5.50
C ILE A 210 24.79 -8.34 4.02
N ALA A 211 25.80 -9.17 3.76
CA ALA A 211 26.19 -9.53 2.41
C ALA A 211 25.10 -10.35 1.70
N GLY A 212 24.55 -11.35 2.40
CA GLY A 212 23.45 -12.18 1.89
C GLY A 212 22.17 -11.39 1.66
N THR A 213 21.85 -10.45 2.57
CA THR A 213 20.70 -9.54 2.39
C THR A 213 20.88 -8.66 1.17
N MET A 214 22.06 -8.07 1.00
CA MET A 214 22.34 -7.21 -0.15
C MET A 214 22.30 -7.98 -1.48
N GLU A 215 22.82 -9.21 -1.49
CA GLU A 215 22.73 -10.10 -2.67
C GLU A 215 21.26 -10.42 -3.00
N ALA A 216 20.45 -10.74 -2.01
CA ALA A 216 19.02 -11.01 -2.18
C ALA A 216 18.26 -9.75 -2.68
N LEU A 217 18.55 -8.57 -2.16
CA LEU A 217 17.97 -7.29 -2.62
C LEU A 217 18.31 -6.99 -4.08
N GLN A 218 19.52 -7.35 -4.53
CA GLN A 218 19.99 -7.15 -5.90
C GLN A 218 19.44 -8.17 -6.90
N ASN A 219 18.66 -9.15 -6.46
CA ASN A 219 18.04 -10.12 -7.36
C ASN A 219 17.12 -9.36 -8.36
N PRO A 220 17.36 -9.49 -9.70
CA PRO A 220 16.55 -8.80 -10.71
C PRO A 220 15.06 -9.10 -10.61
N ASN A 221 14.69 -10.30 -10.16
CA ASN A 221 13.30 -10.70 -10.00
C ASN A 221 12.60 -10.01 -8.83
N ALA A 222 13.33 -9.37 -7.92
CA ALA A 222 12.74 -8.57 -6.85
C ALA A 222 12.21 -7.21 -7.33
N HIS A 223 12.62 -6.78 -8.54
CA HIS A 223 12.26 -5.50 -9.15
C HIS A 223 12.46 -4.29 -8.23
N LEU A 224 13.52 -4.35 -7.39
CA LEU A 224 13.91 -3.24 -6.54
C LEU A 224 14.78 -2.26 -7.32
N VAL A 225 14.63 -0.98 -7.03
CA VAL A 225 15.36 0.10 -7.69
C VAL A 225 16.13 0.94 -6.66
N ASP A 226 17.11 1.69 -7.16
CA ASP A 226 17.90 2.64 -6.38
C ASP A 226 18.63 2.00 -5.18
N LEU A 227 19.10 0.76 -5.34
CA LEU A 227 19.91 0.09 -4.33
C LEU A 227 21.34 0.65 -4.34
N ASP A 228 21.81 1.07 -3.17
CA ASP A 228 23.18 1.51 -2.94
C ASP A 228 23.91 0.54 -2.02
N ARG A 229 25.04 -0.01 -2.47
CA ARG A 229 25.83 -0.96 -1.69
C ARG A 229 26.46 -0.34 -0.45
N ASP A 230 26.72 0.96 -0.50
CA ASP A 230 27.30 1.67 0.62
C ASP A 230 26.33 1.76 1.82
N ASN A 231 25.02 1.59 1.57
CA ASN A 231 23.96 1.57 2.59
C ASN A 231 23.53 0.15 3.01
N SER A 232 24.36 -0.87 2.78
CA SER A 232 23.98 -2.28 3.03
C SER A 232 23.68 -2.54 4.51
N ASP A 233 24.43 -1.95 5.43
CA ASP A 233 24.27 -2.09 6.87
C ASP A 233 22.94 -1.47 7.31
N GLU A 234 22.64 -0.28 6.82
CA GLU A 234 21.43 0.48 7.11
C GLU A 234 20.20 -0.22 6.56
N TYR A 235 20.29 -0.81 5.35
CA TYR A 235 19.21 -1.64 4.80
C TYR A 235 18.92 -2.83 5.69
N GLN A 236 19.96 -3.57 6.14
CA GLN A 236 19.79 -4.71 7.03
C GLN A 236 19.06 -4.32 8.30
N VAL A 237 19.47 -3.23 8.95
CA VAL A 237 18.87 -2.76 10.20
C VAL A 237 17.42 -2.32 9.97
N ALA A 238 17.17 -1.48 8.97
CA ALA A 238 15.83 -0.94 8.70
C ALA A 238 14.83 -2.05 8.31
N LEU A 239 15.24 -3.01 7.49
CA LEU A 239 14.41 -4.11 7.05
C LEU A 239 14.14 -5.11 8.18
N TYR A 240 15.13 -5.39 9.01
CA TYR A 240 14.97 -6.26 10.19
C TYR A 240 13.98 -5.65 11.19
N ASP A 241 14.11 -4.36 11.49
CA ASP A 241 13.20 -3.64 12.39
C ASP A 241 11.77 -3.58 11.84
N ALA A 242 11.62 -3.31 10.56
CA ALA A 242 10.31 -3.30 9.90
C ALA A 242 9.64 -4.68 9.94
N LYS A 243 10.39 -5.75 9.65
CA LYS A 243 9.89 -7.12 9.70
C LYS A 243 9.54 -7.56 11.13
N SER A 244 10.39 -7.24 12.09
CA SER A 244 10.17 -7.55 13.52
C SER A 244 8.93 -6.84 14.03
N THR A 245 8.73 -5.58 13.69
CA THR A 245 7.53 -4.80 14.04
C THR A 245 6.27 -5.43 13.45
N LYS A 246 6.31 -5.80 12.17
CA LYS A 246 5.18 -6.45 11.47
C LYS A 246 4.85 -7.80 12.11
N SER A 247 5.84 -8.62 12.38
CA SER A 247 5.67 -9.93 13.04
C SER A 247 5.10 -9.80 14.45
N ALA A 248 5.54 -8.81 15.23
CA ALA A 248 5.00 -8.53 16.56
C ALA A 248 3.54 -8.10 16.49
N GLN A 249 3.18 -7.26 15.52
CA GLN A 249 1.79 -6.84 15.28
C GLN A 249 0.90 -8.03 14.88
N ALA A 250 1.40 -8.94 14.05
CA ALA A 250 0.68 -10.16 13.67
C ALA A 250 0.39 -11.06 14.88
N GLN A 251 1.37 -11.22 15.80
CA GLN A 251 1.19 -12.00 17.03
C GLN A 251 0.16 -11.41 17.99
N VAL A 252 0.10 -10.08 18.09
CA VAL A 252 -0.91 -9.39 18.92
C VAL A 252 -2.31 -9.55 18.32
N LYS A 253 -2.40 -9.63 16.98
CA LYS A 253 -3.66 -9.78 16.27
C LYS A 253 -4.29 -11.16 16.38
N SER A 254 -3.52 -12.21 16.60
CA SER A 254 -4.00 -13.60 16.67
C SER A 254 -3.41 -14.39 17.83
N PRO A 255 -3.70 -14.05 19.10
CA PRO A 255 -3.24 -14.86 20.22
C PRO A 255 -4.01 -16.20 20.25
N GLY A 256 -3.40 -17.24 19.71
CA GLY A 256 -3.87 -18.63 19.84
C GLY A 256 -4.72 -19.16 18.68
N SER A 257 -4.84 -18.48 17.55
CA SER A 257 -5.44 -19.07 16.36
C SER A 257 -4.44 -20.07 15.75
N LYS A 258 -4.78 -21.35 15.82
CA LYS A 258 -4.15 -22.43 15.01
C LYS A 258 -4.71 -22.43 13.56
N GLY A 259 -5.16 -21.27 13.06
CA GLY A 259 -5.51 -21.07 11.67
C GLY A 259 -4.24 -20.83 10.85
N GLU A 260 -4.22 -21.32 9.63
CA GLU A 260 -3.16 -21.06 8.66
C GLU A 260 -3.03 -19.53 8.51
N GLU A 261 -1.98 -18.94 9.13
CA GLU A 261 -1.63 -17.54 8.98
C GLU A 261 -1.18 -17.31 7.53
N ASP A 262 -1.60 -16.22 6.91
CA ASP A 262 -1.06 -15.83 5.61
C ASP A 262 0.44 -15.51 5.82
N ILE A 263 1.29 -16.10 5.01
CA ILE A 263 2.75 -15.89 5.06
C ILE A 263 3.11 -14.40 5.04
N TYR A 264 2.27 -13.57 4.38
CA TYR A 264 2.46 -12.12 4.29
C TYR A 264 2.04 -11.33 5.53
N ASP A 265 1.42 -11.94 6.51
CA ASP A 265 1.17 -11.28 7.80
C ASP A 265 2.48 -11.00 8.54
N ARG A 266 3.51 -11.79 8.29
CA ARG A 266 4.82 -11.69 8.95
C ARG A 266 5.95 -11.26 8.01
N LEU A 267 5.84 -11.55 6.70
CA LEU A 267 6.85 -11.20 5.73
C LEU A 267 6.65 -9.79 5.21
N LEU A 268 7.77 -9.10 4.93
CA LEU A 268 7.73 -7.85 4.19
C LEU A 268 7.36 -8.13 2.72
N THR A 269 6.45 -7.35 2.18
CA THR A 269 6.13 -7.34 0.74
C THR A 269 7.21 -6.59 -0.04
N GLN A 270 7.24 -6.76 -1.35
CA GLN A 270 8.12 -6.01 -2.24
C GLN A 270 7.98 -4.48 -2.04
N ALA A 271 6.76 -3.98 -1.92
CA ALA A 271 6.51 -2.56 -1.69
C ALA A 271 7.03 -2.06 -0.33
N GLU A 272 6.91 -2.87 0.73
CA GLU A 272 7.45 -2.54 2.05
C GLU A 272 8.99 -2.55 2.04
N ILE A 273 9.60 -3.52 1.35
CA ILE A 273 11.05 -3.59 1.17
C ILE A 273 11.53 -2.34 0.42
N GLN A 274 10.93 -2.01 -0.72
CA GLN A 274 11.28 -0.82 -1.49
C GLN A 274 11.07 0.46 -0.68
N GLY A 275 9.98 0.53 0.09
CA GLY A 275 9.69 1.67 0.96
C GLY A 275 10.76 1.90 2.04
N ASN A 276 11.30 0.82 2.63
CA ASN A 276 12.39 0.92 3.60
C ASN A 276 13.73 1.25 2.94
N VAL A 277 14.04 0.66 1.78
CA VAL A 277 15.21 1.05 0.97
C VAL A 277 15.18 2.55 0.67
N ASN A 278 14.04 3.07 0.23
CA ASN A 278 13.88 4.48 -0.05
C ASN A 278 14.10 5.37 1.18
N LYS A 279 13.57 4.98 2.35
CA LYS A 279 13.77 5.72 3.61
C LYS A 279 15.24 5.79 4.02
N VAL A 280 15.95 4.66 3.90
CA VAL A 280 17.39 4.61 4.20
C VAL A 280 18.15 5.53 3.24
N ASN A 281 17.91 5.44 1.95
CA ASN A 281 18.55 6.28 0.96
C ASN A 281 18.31 7.77 1.22
N ASP A 282 17.06 8.15 1.54
CA ASP A 282 16.72 9.54 1.88
C ASP A 282 17.48 10.01 3.14
N SER A 283 17.56 9.17 4.16
CA SER A 283 18.26 9.48 5.42
C SER A 283 19.76 9.61 5.22
N GLU A 284 20.38 8.69 4.49
CA GLU A 284 21.82 8.69 4.23
C GLU A 284 22.23 9.87 3.31
N ALA A 285 21.41 10.19 2.31
CA ALA A 285 21.63 11.36 1.48
C ALA A 285 21.57 12.67 2.29
N VAL A 286 20.57 12.79 3.18
CA VAL A 286 20.44 13.94 4.07
C VAL A 286 21.62 14.01 5.05
N PHE A 287 22.01 12.88 5.63
CA PHE A 287 23.18 12.78 6.51
C PHE A 287 24.47 13.24 5.81
N SER A 288 24.70 12.73 4.58
CA SER A 288 25.88 13.10 3.78
C SER A 288 25.91 14.60 3.46
N ILE A 289 24.77 15.21 3.14
CA ILE A 289 24.65 16.65 2.91
C ILE A 289 24.97 17.43 4.19
N ASN A 290 24.39 17.04 5.32
CA ASN A 290 24.64 17.70 6.60
C ASN A 290 26.10 17.58 7.04
N LYS A 291 26.72 16.42 6.82
CA LYS A 291 28.16 16.23 7.07
C LYS A 291 29.00 17.12 6.18
N ALA A 292 28.73 17.21 4.90
CA ALA A 292 29.43 18.08 3.97
C ALA A 292 29.30 19.55 4.38
N LEU A 293 28.14 19.98 4.89
CA LEU A 293 27.94 21.33 5.42
C LEU A 293 28.69 21.56 6.72
N ALA A 294 28.78 20.57 7.60
CA ALA A 294 29.52 20.66 8.85
C ALA A 294 31.03 20.77 8.61
N ASP A 295 31.51 20.04 7.61
CA ASP A 295 32.93 20.01 7.20
C ASP A 295 33.29 21.16 6.21
N GLU A 296 32.28 21.94 5.78
CA GLU A 296 32.40 22.99 4.74
C GLU A 296 32.99 22.46 3.43
N ASP A 297 32.76 21.17 3.13
CA ASP A 297 33.30 20.50 1.96
C ASP A 297 32.35 20.67 0.76
N GLN A 298 32.72 21.55 -0.17
CA GLN A 298 31.95 21.88 -1.36
C GLN A 298 31.81 20.68 -2.34
N ASP A 299 32.87 19.88 -2.46
CA ASP A 299 32.84 18.71 -3.37
C ASP A 299 31.94 17.58 -2.81
N ALA A 300 32.01 17.35 -1.50
CA ALA A 300 31.11 16.42 -0.82
C ALA A 300 29.67 16.92 -0.88
N LEU A 301 29.41 18.21 -0.67
CA LEU A 301 28.09 18.81 -0.81
C LEU A 301 27.53 18.61 -2.24
N ARG A 302 28.35 18.87 -3.25
CA ARG A 302 27.97 18.67 -4.66
C ARG A 302 27.57 17.22 -4.92
N LYS A 303 28.35 16.25 -4.44
CA LYS A 303 28.03 14.82 -4.56
C LYS A 303 26.72 14.48 -3.85
N GLY A 304 26.51 14.98 -2.64
CA GLY A 304 25.30 14.75 -1.86
C GLY A 304 24.05 15.33 -2.54
N LEU A 305 24.08 16.57 -3.01
CA LEU A 305 22.96 17.22 -3.69
C LEU A 305 22.63 16.58 -5.03
N MET A 306 23.65 16.08 -5.76
CA MET A 306 23.49 15.41 -7.06
C MET A 306 23.16 13.91 -6.94
N ASN A 307 23.22 13.36 -5.74
CA ASN A 307 22.88 11.96 -5.52
C ASN A 307 21.39 11.72 -5.83
N LYS A 308 21.09 10.80 -6.74
CA LYS A 308 19.70 10.44 -7.09
C LYS A 308 18.89 9.99 -5.87
N SER A 309 19.55 9.36 -4.91
CA SER A 309 18.94 8.91 -3.66
C SER A 309 18.49 10.06 -2.76
N SER A 310 19.02 11.28 -2.94
CA SER A 310 18.55 12.45 -2.20
C SER A 310 17.14 12.89 -2.62
N ARG A 311 16.70 12.51 -3.81
CA ARG A 311 15.41 12.89 -4.42
C ARG A 311 15.15 14.40 -4.43
N LEU A 312 16.21 15.19 -4.36
CA LEU A 312 16.11 16.64 -4.49
C LEU A 312 15.75 17.02 -5.93
N LYS A 313 14.85 17.96 -6.06
CA LYS A 313 14.37 18.44 -7.34
C LYS A 313 15.10 19.72 -7.74
N GLU A 314 15.30 19.91 -9.05
CA GLU A 314 15.81 21.14 -9.65
C GLU A 314 17.22 21.54 -9.14
N VAL A 315 18.06 20.54 -8.84
CA VAL A 315 19.46 20.81 -8.50
C VAL A 315 20.25 21.12 -9.77
N ASP A 316 20.76 22.37 -9.88
CA ASP A 316 21.61 22.82 -11.00
C ASP A 316 23.07 22.87 -10.56
N THR A 317 23.93 22.19 -11.29
CA THR A 317 25.39 22.18 -11.02
C THR A 317 26.06 23.56 -11.11
N ASN A 318 25.46 24.48 -11.86
CA ASN A 318 25.95 25.84 -11.99
C ASN A 318 25.68 26.71 -10.77
N HIS A 319 24.77 26.28 -9.91
CA HIS A 319 24.31 27.01 -8.74
C HIS A 319 24.98 26.55 -7.43
N MET A 320 26.02 25.69 -7.48
CA MET A 320 26.63 25.08 -6.28
C MET A 320 27.13 26.12 -5.27
N HIS A 321 27.67 27.24 -5.72
CA HIS A 321 28.09 28.30 -4.82
C HIS A 321 26.92 28.90 -4.04
N TRP A 322 25.78 29.09 -4.69
CA TRP A 322 24.57 29.60 -4.07
C TRP A 322 24.00 28.59 -3.06
N TYR A 323 24.04 27.30 -3.40
CA TYR A 323 23.57 26.25 -2.48
C TYR A 323 24.43 26.19 -1.24
N MET A 324 25.75 26.18 -1.39
CA MET A 324 26.69 26.16 -0.25
C MET A 324 26.41 27.30 0.71
N GLN A 325 26.36 28.53 0.19
CA GLN A 325 26.12 29.72 1.02
C GLN A 325 24.75 29.64 1.71
N ALA A 326 23.67 29.40 0.98
CA ALA A 326 22.33 29.42 1.53
C ALA A 326 22.08 28.27 2.53
N LEU A 327 22.61 27.07 2.27
CA LEU A 327 22.49 25.92 3.17
C LEU A 327 23.32 26.14 4.46
N LEU A 328 24.50 26.74 4.38
CA LEU A 328 25.29 27.11 5.56
C LEU A 328 24.58 28.16 6.41
N GLU A 329 23.99 29.18 5.79
CA GLU A 329 23.19 30.18 6.49
C GLU A 329 22.02 29.56 7.24
N GLN A 330 21.27 28.68 6.57
CA GLN A 330 20.14 27.99 7.18
C GLN A 330 20.58 27.04 8.31
N ARG A 331 21.69 26.32 8.12
CA ARG A 331 22.28 25.46 9.15
C ARG A 331 22.70 26.27 10.39
N ASN A 332 23.37 27.39 10.21
CA ASN A 332 23.81 28.24 11.30
C ASN A 332 22.62 28.86 12.04
N PHE A 333 21.62 29.34 11.32
CA PHE A 333 20.37 29.83 11.91
C PHE A 333 19.70 28.77 12.79
N LYS A 334 19.63 27.55 12.30
CA LYS A 334 19.02 26.42 13.04
C LYS A 334 19.88 26.01 14.25
N LEU A 335 21.19 26.01 14.10
CA LEU A 335 22.14 25.73 15.18
C LEU A 335 22.00 26.72 16.35
N GLU A 336 21.89 28.00 16.04
CA GLU A 336 21.68 29.07 17.04
C GLU A 336 20.33 28.94 17.74
N ALA A 337 19.28 28.58 16.98
CA ALA A 337 17.92 28.50 17.51
C ALA A 337 17.65 27.24 18.36
N SER A 338 18.24 26.09 18.01
CA SER A 338 17.90 24.79 18.57
C SER A 338 19.09 23.98 19.13
N GLY A 339 20.31 24.45 18.93
CA GLY A 339 21.53 23.71 19.29
C GLY A 339 21.87 22.55 18.35
N ASN A 340 21.05 22.30 17.33
CA ASN A 340 21.30 21.30 16.27
C ASN A 340 21.13 21.96 14.90
N GLY A 341 22.21 21.95 14.12
CA GLY A 341 22.22 22.55 12.78
C GLY A 341 21.83 21.61 11.65
N ASP A 342 21.54 20.34 11.93
CA ASP A 342 21.19 19.36 10.87
C ASP A 342 19.88 19.72 10.19
N LEU A 343 19.94 19.88 8.87
CA LEU A 343 18.79 20.20 8.03
C LEU A 343 18.04 18.93 7.66
N THR A 344 16.71 19.01 7.65
CA THR A 344 15.84 17.96 7.10
C THR A 344 15.81 18.02 5.59
N HIS A 345 15.35 16.93 4.94
CA HIS A 345 15.17 16.90 3.50
C HIS A 345 14.30 18.06 2.97
N SER A 346 13.21 18.38 3.67
CA SER A 346 12.32 19.48 3.30
C SER A 346 12.98 20.84 3.40
N GLU A 347 13.79 21.08 4.43
CA GLU A 347 14.56 22.31 4.60
C GLU A 347 15.60 22.46 3.49
N ILE A 348 16.33 21.37 3.17
CA ILE A 348 17.31 21.35 2.08
C ILE A 348 16.62 21.67 0.74
N GLN A 349 15.51 21.01 0.44
CA GLN A 349 14.76 21.26 -0.80
C GLN A 349 14.27 22.71 -0.90
N THR A 350 13.78 23.28 0.20
CA THR A 350 13.30 24.67 0.24
C THR A 350 14.44 25.64 -0.03
N VAL A 351 15.60 25.42 0.58
CA VAL A 351 16.79 26.27 0.39
C VAL A 351 17.32 26.14 -1.03
N VAL A 352 17.36 24.93 -1.61
CA VAL A 352 17.76 24.72 -3.01
C VAL A 352 16.87 25.50 -3.97
N ALA A 353 15.55 25.44 -3.79
CA ALA A 353 14.59 26.18 -4.62
C ALA A 353 14.78 27.71 -4.50
N ALA A 354 14.95 28.20 -3.28
CA ALA A 354 15.21 29.63 -3.03
C ALA A 354 16.53 30.11 -3.65
N ALA A 355 17.60 29.32 -3.52
CA ALA A 355 18.90 29.61 -4.09
C ALA A 355 18.87 29.61 -5.64
N ASN A 356 18.09 28.74 -6.27
CA ASN A 356 17.86 28.78 -7.72
C ASN A 356 17.25 30.12 -8.14
N THR A 357 16.21 30.57 -7.45
CA THR A 357 15.55 31.86 -7.74
C THR A 357 16.52 33.04 -7.60
N GLN A 358 17.38 33.03 -6.58
CA GLN A 358 18.39 34.07 -6.38
C GLN A 358 19.46 34.05 -7.47
N ALA A 359 19.95 32.87 -7.86
CA ALA A 359 20.94 32.70 -8.91
C ALA A 359 20.42 33.21 -10.28
N GLU A 360 19.17 32.87 -10.62
CA GLU A 360 18.52 33.34 -11.84
C GLU A 360 18.32 34.86 -11.85
N ALA A 361 17.88 35.45 -10.74
CA ALA A 361 17.72 36.91 -10.61
C ALA A 361 19.06 37.63 -10.76
N TYR A 362 20.13 37.08 -10.20
CA TYR A 362 21.49 37.62 -10.35
C TYR A 362 21.95 37.56 -11.81
N GLN A 363 21.74 36.43 -12.49
CA GLN A 363 22.09 36.28 -13.91
C GLN A 363 21.35 37.29 -14.79
N GLN A 364 20.03 37.45 -14.56
CA GLN A 364 19.23 38.44 -15.28
C GLN A 364 19.72 39.86 -15.06
N SER A 365 20.06 40.25 -13.81
CA SER A 365 20.58 41.56 -13.48
C SER A 365 21.92 41.84 -14.18
N LYS A 366 22.80 40.83 -14.21
CA LYS A 366 24.09 40.94 -14.91
C LYS A 366 23.92 41.06 -16.43
N TYR A 367 22.95 40.37 -17.00
CA TYR A 367 22.61 40.46 -18.44
C TYR A 367 22.11 41.88 -18.79
N LEU A 368 21.28 42.48 -17.97
CA LEU A 368 20.77 43.84 -18.14
C LEU A 368 21.88 44.90 -18.01
N GLN A 369 22.81 44.71 -17.08
CA GLN A 369 23.97 45.59 -16.93
C GLN A 369 24.89 45.56 -18.17
N ILE A 370 25.20 44.36 -18.68
CA ILE A 370 26.01 44.18 -19.89
C ILE A 370 25.29 44.77 -21.11
N TYR A 371 23.98 44.56 -21.23
CA TYR A 371 23.17 45.12 -22.31
C TYR A 371 23.14 46.64 -22.31
N HIS A 372 23.08 47.26 -21.13
CA HIS A 372 23.16 48.74 -20.98
C HIS A 372 24.54 49.28 -21.28
N PHE A 373 25.59 48.56 -20.86
CA PHE A 373 26.99 48.99 -21.12
C PHE A 373 27.37 48.93 -22.59
N ASN A 374 26.83 48.00 -23.36
CA ASN A 374 27.08 47.87 -24.79
C ASN A 374 26.22 48.82 -25.67
N LYS A 375 25.32 49.58 -25.07
CA LYS A 375 24.49 50.59 -25.76
C LYS A 375 24.98 52.03 -25.62
N ILE A 376 26.04 52.27 -24.81
CA ILE A 376 26.76 53.53 -24.67
C ILE A 376 28.05 53.44 -25.48
#